data_f2be1d63f99897f4b17aff264b2a1d17
#
_entry.id   f2be1d63f99897f4b17aff264b2a1d17
#
_cell.length_a   1.000
_cell.length_b   1.000
_cell.length_c   1.000
_cell.angle_alpha   90.00
_cell.angle_beta   90.00
_cell.angle_gamma   90.00
#
_symmetry.space_group_name_H-M   'P 1'
#
loop_
_entity.id
_entity.type
_entity.pdbx_description
1 polymer ?
#
loop_
_entity_poly.entity_id
_entity_poly.type
_entity_poly.pdbx_seq_one_letter_code
_entity_poly.pdbx_strand_id
1 'polypeptide(L)'
;MKVGILSMQRVPNYGSFLQAYALKQMLLDCGADEIEFIDIEQGEIVFKNTIFLRAWHLVQHLYKGTLAQRYELKAWDKRNAEQFASYNSLLGISNNRNSKGEWDLVVIGSDEVFNCCQMCSWGFSLQLFGQIEGAKKVVSYAASFGYTTLPMLQKHNMADKISHAMQTMSSISVRDDNSSQIVEQLIGKKPMMHLDPVLAFGYQKEIAGLSLPEFSDYVLIYSYNGRIKTEEEIQAIVAFASNHNKRLFSLYCHYDWCDNELIPNSPIEILSFFKGADYVIADTFHGTIFSIITHKRFCTLVRSNNRQKLNSLLVFLHLQEQLVESPEAIDNALSHDINYAVVSFVLQEEHDRTIEYLTQCILKYN
;
A
#
# COMPACT_ATOMS: atom_id res chain seq x y z
N MET A 1 -24.24 8.93 11.19
CA MET A 1 -23.58 7.64 11.43
C MET A 1 -22.10 7.87 11.65
N LYS A 2 -21.56 7.41 12.76
CA LYS A 2 -20.14 7.47 13.07
C LYS A 2 -19.42 6.22 12.59
N VAL A 3 -18.42 6.38 11.73
CA VAL A 3 -17.65 5.27 11.14
C VAL A 3 -16.21 5.30 11.62
N GLY A 4 -15.73 4.17 12.13
CA GLY A 4 -14.32 3.95 12.45
C GLY A 4 -13.57 3.32 11.29
N ILE A 5 -12.38 3.80 11.00
CA ILE A 5 -11.44 3.15 10.05
C ILE A 5 -10.28 2.56 10.85
N LEU A 6 -10.06 1.26 10.72
CA LEU A 6 -8.92 0.55 11.29
C LEU A 6 -8.00 0.09 10.16
N SER A 7 -6.88 0.75 9.97
CA SER A 7 -5.93 0.54 8.87
C SER A 7 -4.48 0.77 9.30
N MET A 8 -3.58 0.82 8.33
CA MET A 8 -2.14 1.09 8.50
C MET A 8 -1.81 2.59 8.46
N GLN A 9 -2.74 3.47 8.85
CA GLN A 9 -2.66 4.93 8.70
C GLN A 9 -1.45 5.60 9.37
N ARG A 10 -0.84 4.96 10.39
CA ARG A 10 0.35 5.50 11.06
C ARG A 10 1.68 4.95 10.53
N VAL A 11 1.62 4.09 9.52
CA VAL A 11 2.85 3.63 8.86
C VAL A 11 3.38 4.78 7.98
N PRO A 12 4.67 5.17 8.13
CA PRO A 12 5.25 6.27 7.35
C PRO A 12 5.49 5.84 5.90
N ASN A 13 4.40 5.71 5.14
CA ASN A 13 4.39 5.24 3.76
C ASN A 13 3.28 5.97 2.98
N TYR A 14 3.60 6.50 1.80
CA TYR A 14 2.64 7.23 0.97
C TYR A 14 1.46 6.35 0.52
N GLY A 15 1.71 5.07 0.24
CA GLY A 15 0.64 4.14 -0.12
C GLY A 15 -0.33 3.93 1.04
N SER A 16 0.20 3.65 2.24
CA SER A 16 -0.64 3.48 3.44
C SER A 16 -1.40 4.75 3.82
N PHE A 17 -0.82 5.93 3.57
CA PHE A 17 -1.50 7.21 3.78
C PHE A 17 -2.61 7.42 2.74
N LEU A 18 -2.29 7.31 1.45
CA LEU A 18 -3.24 7.61 0.39
C LEU A 18 -4.40 6.60 0.35
N GLN A 19 -4.16 5.32 0.62
CA GLN A 19 -5.26 4.37 0.72
C GLN A 19 -6.22 4.69 1.88
N ALA A 20 -5.68 5.15 3.04
CA ALA A 20 -6.50 5.57 4.18
C ALA A 20 -7.29 6.84 3.85
N TYR A 21 -6.68 7.81 3.18
CA TYR A 21 -7.35 9.03 2.70
C TYR A 21 -8.47 8.70 1.72
N ALA A 22 -8.19 7.88 0.70
CA ALA A 22 -9.18 7.47 -0.30
C ALA A 22 -10.39 6.77 0.34
N LEU A 23 -10.16 5.81 1.25
CA LEU A 23 -11.24 5.14 1.94
C LEU A 23 -12.08 6.10 2.77
N LYS A 24 -11.43 7.06 3.48
CA LYS A 24 -12.13 8.12 4.23
C LYS A 24 -13.04 8.92 3.32
N GLN A 25 -12.54 9.39 2.15
CA GLN A 25 -13.33 10.20 1.22
C GLN A 25 -14.52 9.40 0.67
N MET A 26 -14.29 8.18 0.21
CA MET A 26 -15.37 7.32 -0.31
C MET A 26 -16.45 7.04 0.74
N LEU A 27 -16.11 6.83 2.01
CA LEU A 27 -17.08 6.64 3.08
C LEU A 27 -17.91 7.91 3.35
N LEU A 28 -17.30 9.10 3.29
CA LEU A 28 -18.01 10.38 3.39
C LEU A 28 -18.96 10.56 2.20
N ASP A 29 -18.52 10.27 0.99
CA ASP A 29 -19.34 10.33 -0.24
C ASP A 29 -20.50 9.33 -0.20
N CYS A 30 -20.34 8.18 0.49
CA CYS A 30 -21.40 7.20 0.73
C CYS A 30 -22.37 7.57 1.87
N GLY A 31 -22.17 8.71 2.56
CA GLY A 31 -23.10 9.24 3.57
C GLY A 31 -22.72 8.98 5.03
N ALA A 32 -21.46 8.71 5.33
CA ALA A 32 -20.97 8.75 6.71
C ALA A 32 -20.92 10.20 7.21
N ASP A 33 -21.46 10.48 8.41
CA ASP A 33 -21.46 11.84 8.98
C ASP A 33 -20.12 12.17 9.66
N GLU A 34 -19.49 11.19 10.28
CA GLU A 34 -18.24 11.33 11.02
C GLU A 34 -17.32 10.13 10.75
N ILE A 35 -16.06 10.42 10.45
CA ILE A 35 -15.02 9.40 10.27
C ILE A 35 -13.94 9.57 11.34
N GLU A 36 -13.65 8.49 12.04
CA GLU A 36 -12.57 8.42 13.03
C GLU A 36 -11.59 7.28 12.69
N PHE A 37 -10.29 7.55 12.74
CA PHE A 37 -9.27 6.51 12.61
C PHE A 37 -9.02 5.85 13.96
N ILE A 38 -9.08 4.52 13.97
CA ILE A 38 -8.84 3.68 15.14
C ILE A 38 -7.39 3.21 15.11
N ASP A 39 -6.68 3.35 16.22
CA ASP A 39 -5.32 2.83 16.35
C ASP A 39 -5.32 1.34 16.66
N ILE A 40 -4.39 0.62 16.04
CA ILE A 40 -4.23 -0.82 16.26
C ILE A 40 -3.74 -1.06 17.70
N GLU A 41 -4.47 -1.89 18.42
CA GLU A 41 -4.12 -2.32 19.76
C GLU A 41 -2.93 -3.28 19.76
N GLN A 42 -2.13 -3.21 20.82
CA GLN A 42 -1.01 -4.12 21.00
C GLN A 42 -1.53 -5.55 21.20
N GLY A 43 -1.16 -6.45 20.33
CA GLY A 43 -1.50 -7.86 20.37
C GLY A 43 -0.34 -8.75 20.82
N GLU A 44 -0.50 -10.06 20.62
CA GLU A 44 0.52 -11.05 20.97
C GLU A 44 1.76 -10.93 20.05
N ILE A 45 2.96 -10.95 20.63
CA ILE A 45 4.19 -11.04 19.83
C ILE A 45 4.39 -12.51 19.41
N VAL A 46 3.95 -12.85 18.21
CA VAL A 46 4.02 -14.20 17.65
C VAL A 46 5.46 -14.62 17.31
N PHE A 47 6.21 -13.68 16.75
CA PHE A 47 7.61 -13.90 16.40
C PHE A 47 8.49 -13.33 17.49
N LYS A 48 8.75 -14.13 18.55
CA LYS A 48 9.80 -13.78 19.52
C LYS A 48 11.12 -13.72 18.75
N ASN A 49 11.71 -12.54 18.66
CA ASN A 49 13.09 -12.39 18.19
C ASN A 49 13.97 -13.35 18.98
N THR A 50 14.23 -14.53 18.44
CA THR A 50 15.25 -15.41 18.99
C THR A 50 16.56 -14.63 18.96
N ILE A 51 17.43 -14.87 19.95
CA ILE A 51 18.79 -14.28 20.01
C ILE A 51 19.51 -14.44 18.67
N PHE A 52 19.20 -15.51 17.92
CA PHE A 52 19.71 -15.80 16.59
C PHE A 52 19.23 -14.79 15.51
N LEU A 53 17.95 -14.37 15.54
CA LEU A 53 17.44 -13.32 14.62
C LEU A 53 18.02 -11.95 14.97
N ARG A 54 18.20 -11.65 16.26
CA ARG A 54 18.92 -10.41 16.70
C ARG A 54 20.37 -10.43 16.25
N ALA A 55 21.07 -11.57 16.40
CA ALA A 55 22.44 -11.74 15.91
C ALA A 55 22.50 -11.66 14.38
N TRP A 56 21.56 -12.26 13.66
CA TRP A 56 21.47 -12.15 12.21
C TRP A 56 21.19 -10.70 11.76
N HIS A 57 20.25 -10.01 12.39
CA HIS A 57 20.03 -8.59 12.12
C HIS A 57 21.27 -7.74 12.43
N LEU A 58 21.99 -8.04 13.51
CA LEU A 58 23.26 -7.40 13.83
C LEU A 58 24.33 -7.67 12.76
N VAL A 59 24.44 -8.93 12.31
CA VAL A 59 25.35 -9.33 11.22
C VAL A 59 24.94 -8.68 9.91
N GLN A 60 23.66 -8.70 9.54
CA GLN A 60 23.20 -7.99 8.35
C GLN A 60 23.39 -6.46 8.48
N HIS A 61 23.23 -5.89 9.67
CA HIS A 61 23.58 -4.49 9.94
C HIS A 61 25.09 -4.23 9.83
N LEU A 62 25.95 -5.19 10.12
CA LEU A 62 27.40 -5.07 9.94
C LEU A 62 27.81 -5.12 8.47
N TYR A 63 27.04 -5.80 7.60
CA TYR A 63 27.27 -5.88 6.16
C TYR A 63 26.58 -4.79 5.33
N LYS A 64 25.74 -3.94 5.92
CA LYS A 64 25.02 -2.86 5.21
C LYS A 64 25.85 -1.58 5.10
N GLY A 65 26.83 -1.57 4.21
CA GLY A 65 27.55 -0.34 3.83
C GLY A 65 28.49 0.26 4.89
N THR A 66 29.10 1.37 4.56
CA THR A 66 29.98 2.15 5.45
C THR A 66 29.22 2.77 6.64
N LEU A 67 29.93 3.18 7.67
CA LEU A 67 29.32 3.89 8.83
C LEU A 67 28.61 5.17 8.36
N ALA A 68 29.14 5.86 7.37
CA ALA A 68 28.53 7.06 6.79
C ALA A 68 27.17 6.75 6.15
N GLN A 69 27.09 5.75 5.27
CA GLN A 69 25.83 5.32 4.66
C GLN A 69 24.74 4.90 5.66
N ARG A 70 25.15 4.29 6.78
CA ARG A 70 24.22 3.94 7.86
C ARG A 70 23.71 5.17 8.61
N TYR A 71 24.55 6.18 8.77
CA TYR A 71 24.15 7.44 9.41
C TYR A 71 23.14 8.18 8.51
N GLU A 72 23.41 8.24 7.21
CA GLU A 72 22.52 8.84 6.21
C GLU A 72 21.17 8.15 6.13
N LEU A 73 21.13 6.81 6.09
CA LEU A 73 19.87 6.06 6.13
C LEU A 73 19.07 6.31 7.40
N LYS A 74 19.73 6.36 8.58
CA LYS A 74 19.03 6.69 9.84
C LYS A 74 18.50 8.12 9.86
N ALA A 75 19.25 9.06 9.32
CA ALA A 75 18.82 10.45 9.20
C ALA A 75 17.63 10.56 8.23
N TRP A 76 17.66 9.82 7.13
CA TRP A 76 16.56 9.72 6.18
C TRP A 76 15.30 9.12 6.83
N ASP A 77 15.43 7.99 7.54
CA ASP A 77 14.30 7.35 8.25
C ASP A 77 13.66 8.31 9.26
N LYS A 78 14.47 9.04 10.02
CA LYS A 78 14.01 10.02 11.00
C LYS A 78 13.27 11.18 10.31
N ARG A 79 13.86 11.77 9.27
CA ARG A 79 13.24 12.84 8.48
C ARG A 79 11.89 12.39 7.92
N ASN A 80 11.85 11.20 7.34
CA ASN A 80 10.64 10.62 6.78
C ASN A 80 9.55 10.43 7.84
N ALA A 81 9.89 9.88 9.01
CA ALA A 81 8.96 9.70 10.11
C ALA A 81 8.40 11.03 10.64
N GLU A 82 9.23 12.06 10.79
CA GLU A 82 8.82 13.41 11.21
C GLU A 82 7.89 14.05 10.17
N GLN A 83 8.21 13.91 8.89
CA GLN A 83 7.38 14.39 7.78
C GLN A 83 6.00 13.72 7.78
N PHE A 84 5.92 12.39 7.90
CA PHE A 84 4.64 11.68 7.96
C PHE A 84 3.84 12.03 9.22
N ALA A 85 4.49 12.28 10.35
CA ALA A 85 3.81 12.75 11.55
C ALA A 85 3.09 14.10 11.32
N SER A 86 3.66 14.99 10.52
CA SER A 86 3.01 16.27 10.14
C SER A 86 1.77 16.08 9.27
N TYR A 87 1.70 15.00 8.51
CA TYR A 87 0.58 14.68 7.62
C TYR A 87 -0.63 14.08 8.34
N ASN A 88 -0.48 13.59 9.55
CA ASN A 88 -1.57 12.98 10.33
C ASN A 88 -2.82 13.88 10.45
N SER A 89 -2.63 15.19 10.51
CA SER A 89 -3.72 16.18 10.58
C SER A 89 -4.64 16.13 9.36
N LEU A 90 -4.14 15.79 8.16
CA LEU A 90 -4.93 15.65 6.94
C LEU A 90 -5.94 14.49 7.03
N LEU A 91 -5.58 13.45 7.77
CA LEU A 91 -6.50 12.35 8.07
C LEU A 91 -7.41 12.64 9.27
N GLY A 92 -7.14 13.70 10.05
CA GLY A 92 -7.81 13.99 11.32
C GLY A 92 -7.27 13.14 12.49
N ILE A 93 -6.03 12.63 12.36
CA ILE A 93 -5.38 11.79 13.37
C ILE A 93 -4.58 12.69 14.31
N SER A 94 -4.84 12.58 15.62
CA SER A 94 -4.06 13.27 16.65
C SER A 94 -2.78 12.49 17.01
N ASN A 95 -1.86 13.16 17.72
CA ASN A 95 -0.66 12.50 18.25
C ASN A 95 -1.00 11.47 19.35
N ASN A 96 -2.12 11.65 20.05
CA ASN A 96 -2.59 10.70 21.03
C ASN A 96 -3.23 9.50 20.32
N ARG A 97 -2.85 8.30 20.76
CA ARG A 97 -3.46 7.06 20.22
C ARG A 97 -4.87 6.90 20.74
N ASN A 98 -5.77 6.52 19.83
CA ASN A 98 -7.16 6.23 20.12
C ASN A 98 -7.55 4.85 19.59
N SER A 99 -7.67 3.88 20.48
CA SER A 99 -8.11 2.51 20.13
C SER A 99 -9.48 2.16 20.72
N LYS A 100 -10.10 3.07 21.48
CA LYS A 100 -11.37 2.86 22.18
C LYS A 100 -12.39 3.92 21.80
N GLY A 101 -13.64 3.52 21.63
CA GLY A 101 -14.73 4.40 21.26
C GLY A 101 -16.02 3.62 21.00
N GLU A 102 -17.03 4.33 20.52
CA GLU A 102 -18.27 3.74 20.04
C GLU A 102 -18.46 4.14 18.57
N TRP A 103 -18.70 3.15 17.73
CA TRP A 103 -18.88 3.34 16.28
C TRP A 103 -20.10 2.57 15.80
N ASP A 104 -20.88 3.16 14.93
CA ASP A 104 -21.98 2.49 14.27
C ASP A 104 -21.47 1.43 13.29
N LEU A 105 -20.38 1.74 12.58
CA LEU A 105 -19.68 0.85 11.66
C LEU A 105 -18.17 0.99 11.86
N VAL A 106 -17.44 -0.12 11.84
CA VAL A 106 -15.99 -0.11 11.66
C VAL A 106 -15.64 -0.80 10.36
N VAL A 107 -14.79 -0.13 9.56
CA VAL A 107 -14.23 -0.65 8.31
C VAL A 107 -12.77 -0.97 8.55
N ILE A 108 -12.41 -2.25 8.46
CA ILE A 108 -11.03 -2.75 8.56
C ILE A 108 -10.43 -2.79 7.15
N GLY A 109 -9.34 -2.08 6.96
CA GLY A 109 -8.63 -2.06 5.68
C GLY A 109 -8.48 -0.64 5.13
N SER A 110 -8.00 -0.52 3.98
CA SER A 110 -7.35 -1.52 3.14
C SER A 110 -5.93 -1.85 3.66
N ASP A 111 -5.03 -2.17 2.74
CA ASP A 111 -3.64 -2.54 2.97
C ASP A 111 -3.46 -3.97 3.54
N GLU A 112 -2.26 -4.30 3.97
CA GLU A 112 -1.92 -5.63 4.49
C GLU A 112 -2.35 -5.81 5.96
N VAL A 113 -3.57 -5.36 6.31
CA VAL A 113 -4.09 -5.42 7.69
C VAL A 113 -4.25 -6.85 8.22
N PHE A 114 -4.47 -7.83 7.34
CA PHE A 114 -4.55 -9.25 7.70
C PHE A 114 -3.19 -9.95 7.68
N ASN A 115 -2.09 -9.26 7.31
CA ASN A 115 -0.75 -9.84 7.24
C ASN A 115 -0.13 -9.98 8.65
N CYS A 116 -0.66 -10.90 9.45
CA CYS A 116 -0.24 -11.12 10.83
C CYS A 116 1.11 -11.85 10.97
N CYS A 117 1.66 -12.39 9.88
CA CYS A 117 2.98 -13.01 9.86
C CYS A 117 4.12 -12.03 9.58
N GLN A 118 3.82 -10.77 9.28
CA GLN A 118 4.86 -9.75 9.19
C GLN A 118 5.31 -9.29 10.58
N MET A 119 6.59 -8.90 10.68
CA MET A 119 7.11 -8.32 11.91
C MET A 119 6.66 -6.86 12.03
N CYS A 120 5.59 -6.62 12.77
CA CYS A 120 5.08 -5.29 13.07
C CYS A 120 5.16 -4.99 14.58
N SER A 121 5.19 -3.71 14.95
CA SER A 121 5.33 -3.28 16.34
C SER A 121 4.14 -3.64 17.23
N TRP A 122 2.95 -3.81 16.65
CA TRP A 122 1.72 -4.19 17.37
C TRP A 122 1.52 -5.71 17.50
N GLY A 123 2.29 -6.54 16.79
CA GLY A 123 2.15 -8.00 16.85
C GLY A 123 0.85 -8.52 16.21
N PHE A 124 0.34 -9.64 16.71
CA PHE A 124 -0.91 -10.26 16.27
C PHE A 124 -2.08 -9.72 17.10
N SER A 125 -2.90 -8.87 16.51
CA SER A 125 -4.08 -8.30 17.15
C SER A 125 -5.36 -8.82 16.49
N LEU A 126 -6.26 -9.41 17.28
CA LEU A 126 -7.57 -9.88 16.81
C LEU A 126 -8.51 -8.74 16.44
N GLN A 127 -8.20 -7.52 16.86
CA GLN A 127 -8.91 -6.31 16.43
C GLN A 127 -8.91 -6.20 14.89
N LEU A 128 -7.79 -6.53 14.24
CA LEU A 128 -7.68 -6.54 12.77
C LEU A 128 -8.53 -7.62 12.08
N PHE A 129 -9.06 -8.57 12.83
CA PHE A 129 -9.91 -9.66 12.34
C PHE A 129 -11.38 -9.56 12.78
N GLY A 130 -11.78 -8.41 13.31
CA GLY A 130 -13.19 -8.12 13.62
C GLY A 130 -13.54 -8.02 15.10
N GLN A 131 -12.62 -8.33 16.03
CA GLN A 131 -12.89 -8.18 17.47
C GLN A 131 -12.60 -6.75 17.93
N ILE A 132 -13.58 -5.86 17.77
CA ILE A 132 -13.47 -4.44 18.12
C ILE A 132 -14.55 -4.09 19.14
N GLU A 133 -14.10 -3.75 20.37
CA GLU A 133 -14.98 -3.29 21.43
C GLU A 133 -15.63 -1.93 21.04
N GLY A 134 -16.92 -1.77 21.27
CA GLY A 134 -17.66 -0.55 20.94
C GLY A 134 -18.11 -0.41 19.47
N ALA A 135 -17.78 -1.36 18.60
CA ALA A 135 -18.28 -1.39 17.23
C ALA A 135 -19.63 -2.15 17.17
N LYS A 136 -20.68 -1.50 16.68
CA LYS A 136 -21.98 -2.17 16.46
C LYS A 136 -21.94 -3.11 15.27
N LYS A 137 -21.15 -2.77 14.24
CA LYS A 137 -20.96 -3.54 13.01
C LYS A 137 -19.51 -3.44 12.55
N VAL A 138 -18.95 -4.56 12.11
CA VAL A 138 -17.58 -4.60 11.56
C VAL A 138 -17.61 -5.21 10.17
N VAL A 139 -16.93 -4.58 9.24
CA VAL A 139 -16.69 -5.08 7.87
C VAL A 139 -15.23 -4.89 7.51
N SER A 140 -14.74 -5.60 6.49
CA SER A 140 -13.47 -5.23 5.87
C SER A 140 -13.67 -4.69 4.46
N TYR A 141 -12.75 -3.85 4.01
CA TYR A 141 -12.69 -3.35 2.65
C TYR A 141 -11.29 -3.54 2.07
N ALA A 142 -11.21 -4.31 0.99
CA ALA A 142 -9.96 -4.57 0.24
C ALA A 142 -8.76 -4.94 1.14
N ALA A 143 -9.01 -5.71 2.22
CA ALA A 143 -7.99 -6.15 3.15
C ALA A 143 -7.10 -7.24 2.53
N SER A 144 -5.83 -7.33 2.96
CA SER A 144 -4.88 -8.28 2.40
C SER A 144 -4.09 -9.03 3.48
N PHE A 145 -3.89 -10.33 3.24
CA PHE A 145 -2.95 -11.15 4.00
C PHE A 145 -1.49 -10.96 3.54
N GLY A 146 -1.25 -10.16 2.48
CA GLY A 146 0.08 -9.96 1.94
C GLY A 146 0.74 -11.29 1.55
N TYR A 147 1.92 -11.56 2.13
CA TYR A 147 2.63 -12.83 1.90
C TYR A 147 2.25 -13.95 2.90
N THR A 148 1.42 -13.66 3.91
CA THR A 148 0.93 -14.68 4.84
C THR A 148 0.11 -15.73 4.10
N THR A 149 0.36 -17.01 4.38
CA THR A 149 -0.35 -18.15 3.81
C THR A 149 -1.07 -18.95 4.89
N LEU A 150 -2.09 -19.75 4.52
CA LEU A 150 -2.80 -20.58 5.48
C LEU A 150 -1.89 -21.56 6.24
N PRO A 151 -0.91 -22.25 5.60
CA PRO A 151 0.05 -23.07 6.33
C PRO A 151 0.86 -22.28 7.38
N MET A 152 1.18 -21.00 7.12
CA MET A 152 1.84 -20.15 8.12
C MET A 152 0.92 -19.88 9.31
N LEU A 153 -0.36 -19.58 9.08
CA LEU A 153 -1.35 -19.37 10.14
C LEU A 153 -1.52 -20.63 11.00
N GLN A 154 -1.60 -21.82 10.37
CA GLN A 154 -1.71 -23.10 11.06
C GLN A 154 -0.46 -23.41 11.90
N LYS A 155 0.73 -23.22 11.33
CA LYS A 155 2.02 -23.41 12.01
C LYS A 155 2.14 -22.56 13.29
N HIS A 156 1.55 -21.39 13.31
CA HIS A 156 1.61 -20.46 14.44
C HIS A 156 0.35 -20.50 15.33
N ASN A 157 -0.55 -21.48 15.13
CA ASN A 157 -1.81 -21.65 15.87
C ASN A 157 -2.71 -20.41 15.84
N MET A 158 -2.71 -19.67 14.70
CA MET A 158 -3.53 -18.46 14.50
C MET A 158 -4.81 -18.75 13.73
N ALA A 159 -4.85 -19.79 12.91
CA ALA A 159 -5.95 -20.06 11.99
C ALA A 159 -7.32 -20.11 12.69
N ASP A 160 -7.45 -20.88 13.78
CA ASP A 160 -8.73 -21.02 14.51
C ASP A 160 -9.16 -19.70 15.17
N LYS A 161 -8.20 -18.96 15.76
CA LYS A 161 -8.45 -17.65 16.38
C LYS A 161 -8.99 -16.65 15.34
N ILE A 162 -8.35 -16.61 14.17
CA ILE A 162 -8.74 -15.72 13.05
C ILE A 162 -10.10 -16.14 12.50
N SER A 163 -10.31 -17.44 12.25
CA SER A 163 -11.59 -17.97 11.76
C SER A 163 -12.75 -17.57 12.68
N HIS A 164 -12.59 -17.77 13.99
CA HIS A 164 -13.62 -17.40 14.97
C HIS A 164 -13.87 -15.88 14.99
N ALA A 165 -12.82 -15.07 14.94
CA ALA A 165 -12.93 -13.62 14.90
C ALA A 165 -13.63 -13.13 13.62
N MET A 166 -13.24 -13.62 12.45
CA MET A 166 -13.82 -13.21 11.16
C MET A 166 -15.30 -13.60 11.02
N GLN A 167 -15.76 -14.66 11.68
CA GLN A 167 -17.18 -15.06 11.67
C GLN A 167 -18.09 -14.01 12.31
N THR A 168 -17.57 -13.11 13.14
CA THR A 168 -18.33 -12.00 13.73
C THR A 168 -18.50 -10.81 12.79
N MET A 169 -17.74 -10.76 11.70
CA MET A 169 -17.81 -9.67 10.72
C MET A 169 -19.08 -9.77 9.87
N SER A 170 -19.75 -8.66 9.66
CA SER A 170 -20.96 -8.58 8.84
C SER A 170 -20.69 -8.77 7.34
N SER A 171 -19.52 -8.36 6.88
CA SER A 171 -19.07 -8.54 5.50
C SER A 171 -17.55 -8.54 5.43
N ILE A 172 -16.97 -9.35 4.54
CA ILE A 172 -15.53 -9.41 4.33
C ILE A 172 -15.23 -9.14 2.86
N SER A 173 -14.38 -8.16 2.64
CA SER A 173 -13.83 -7.82 1.33
C SER A 173 -12.31 -7.82 1.38
N VAL A 174 -11.69 -8.41 0.37
CA VAL A 174 -10.24 -8.54 0.19
C VAL A 174 -9.82 -8.02 -1.17
N ARG A 175 -8.50 -7.82 -1.39
CA ARG A 175 -8.00 -7.23 -2.66
C ARG A 175 -7.18 -8.18 -3.53
N ASP A 176 -6.91 -9.39 -3.08
CA ASP A 176 -6.06 -10.34 -3.80
C ASP A 176 -6.52 -11.79 -3.63
N ASP A 177 -6.11 -12.65 -4.58
CA ASP A 177 -6.53 -14.06 -4.64
C ASP A 177 -6.03 -14.87 -3.44
N ASN A 178 -4.80 -14.61 -2.97
CA ASN A 178 -4.27 -15.28 -1.77
C ASN A 178 -5.18 -15.01 -0.57
N SER A 179 -5.56 -13.75 -0.37
CA SER A 179 -6.44 -13.34 0.73
C SER A 179 -7.84 -13.96 0.58
N SER A 180 -8.37 -14.03 -0.65
CA SER A 180 -9.66 -14.67 -0.93
C SER A 180 -9.65 -16.15 -0.58
N GLN A 181 -8.62 -16.89 -0.99
CA GLN A 181 -8.48 -18.31 -0.68
C GLN A 181 -8.33 -18.57 0.82
N ILE A 182 -7.54 -17.76 1.53
CA ILE A 182 -7.37 -17.90 2.98
C ILE A 182 -8.70 -17.67 3.69
N VAL A 183 -9.43 -16.60 3.38
CA VAL A 183 -10.73 -16.33 4.01
C VAL A 183 -11.72 -17.46 3.73
N GLU A 184 -11.83 -17.90 2.48
CA GLU A 184 -12.73 -19.00 2.09
C GLU A 184 -12.43 -20.30 2.87
N GLN A 185 -11.14 -20.64 3.03
CA GLN A 185 -10.72 -21.82 3.78
C GLN A 185 -10.95 -21.68 5.30
N LEU A 186 -10.83 -20.47 5.86
CA LEU A 186 -11.02 -20.22 7.28
C LEU A 186 -12.50 -20.19 7.70
N ILE A 187 -13.39 -19.61 6.88
CA ILE A 187 -14.79 -19.40 7.28
C ILE A 187 -15.82 -20.12 6.40
N GLY A 188 -15.37 -20.86 5.36
CA GLY A 188 -16.25 -21.60 4.44
C GLY A 188 -17.09 -20.72 3.51
N LYS A 189 -16.77 -19.43 3.40
CA LYS A 189 -17.49 -18.46 2.56
C LYS A 189 -16.50 -17.63 1.75
N LYS A 190 -16.71 -17.54 0.43
CA LYS A 190 -15.89 -16.71 -0.44
C LYS A 190 -16.14 -15.22 -0.13
N PRO A 191 -15.08 -14.43 0.15
CA PRO A 191 -15.22 -12.99 0.38
C PRO A 191 -15.50 -12.24 -0.93
N MET A 192 -15.93 -10.99 -0.81
CA MET A 192 -15.97 -10.09 -1.95
C MET A 192 -14.55 -9.66 -2.33
N MET A 193 -14.35 -9.33 -3.61
CA MET A 193 -13.09 -8.80 -4.12
C MET A 193 -13.29 -7.33 -4.53
N HIS A 194 -12.46 -6.44 -4.03
CA HIS A 194 -12.42 -5.03 -4.45
C HIS A 194 -10.98 -4.57 -4.65
N LEU A 195 -10.79 -3.57 -5.49
CA LEU A 195 -9.49 -2.95 -5.68
C LEU A 195 -9.06 -2.13 -4.46
N ASP A 196 -7.74 -1.88 -4.40
CA ASP A 196 -7.17 -0.94 -3.43
C ASP A 196 -7.89 0.41 -3.50
N PRO A 197 -8.17 1.08 -2.36
CA PRO A 197 -8.86 2.37 -2.34
C PRO A 197 -8.26 3.42 -3.25
N VAL A 198 -6.94 3.42 -3.45
CA VAL A 198 -6.26 4.40 -4.31
C VAL A 198 -6.71 4.25 -5.76
N LEU A 199 -6.87 3.00 -6.23
CA LEU A 199 -7.39 2.72 -7.58
C LEU A 199 -8.88 3.02 -7.68
N ALA A 200 -9.66 2.58 -6.69
CA ALA A 200 -11.10 2.78 -6.68
C ALA A 200 -11.50 4.26 -6.59
N PHE A 201 -10.80 5.05 -5.79
CA PHE A 201 -11.01 6.50 -5.66
C PHE A 201 -10.47 7.29 -6.85
N GLY A 202 -9.33 6.83 -7.44
CA GLY A 202 -8.74 7.39 -8.67
C GLY A 202 -8.12 8.78 -8.55
N TYR A 203 -8.35 9.51 -7.46
CA TYR A 203 -7.76 10.84 -7.19
C TYR A 203 -7.93 11.89 -8.30
N GLN A 204 -8.97 11.77 -9.14
CA GLN A 204 -9.12 12.62 -10.33
C GLN A 204 -9.18 14.11 -10.01
N LYS A 205 -9.92 14.51 -8.95
CA LYS A 205 -10.04 15.90 -8.52
C LYS A 205 -8.72 16.45 -8.00
N GLU A 206 -8.06 15.67 -7.14
CA GLU A 206 -6.76 16.01 -6.56
C GLU A 206 -5.72 16.18 -7.66
N ILE A 207 -5.59 15.17 -8.55
CA ILE A 207 -4.63 15.20 -9.68
C ILE A 207 -4.90 16.37 -10.64
N ALA A 208 -6.16 16.72 -10.89
CA ALA A 208 -6.52 17.86 -11.73
C ALA A 208 -6.11 19.19 -11.09
N GLY A 209 -6.19 19.30 -9.77
CA GLY A 209 -5.82 20.49 -9.00
C GLY A 209 -4.33 20.66 -8.71
N LEU A 210 -3.50 19.64 -8.99
CA LEU A 210 -2.06 19.68 -8.72
C LEU A 210 -1.32 20.47 -9.82
N SER A 211 -0.44 21.37 -9.39
CA SER A 211 0.58 21.95 -10.26
C SER A 211 1.61 20.88 -10.64
N LEU A 212 2.03 20.87 -11.90
CA LEU A 212 3.17 20.05 -12.31
C LEU A 212 4.46 20.60 -11.68
N PRO A 213 5.46 19.75 -11.44
CA PRO A 213 6.76 20.21 -10.99
C PRO A 213 7.38 21.17 -12.03
N GLU A 214 8.22 22.12 -11.56
CA GLU A 214 8.91 23.11 -12.42
C GLU A 214 9.98 22.48 -13.32
N PHE A 215 10.20 21.19 -13.24
CA PHE A 215 11.17 20.43 -14.03
C PHE A 215 10.45 19.36 -14.88
N SER A 216 11.07 18.99 -15.99
CA SER A 216 10.60 18.01 -16.96
C SER A 216 11.72 17.01 -17.33
N ASP A 217 11.43 16.13 -18.25
CA ASP A 217 12.42 15.23 -18.87
C ASP A 217 13.09 14.29 -17.86
N TYR A 218 12.28 13.53 -17.12
CA TYR A 218 12.78 12.62 -16.11
C TYR A 218 12.06 11.27 -16.08
N VAL A 219 12.83 10.28 -15.63
CA VAL A 219 12.35 8.98 -15.18
C VAL A 219 12.22 9.04 -13.66
N LEU A 220 11.05 8.74 -13.14
CA LEU A 220 10.79 8.66 -11.71
C LEU A 220 11.09 7.25 -11.19
N ILE A 221 11.95 7.16 -10.19
CA ILE A 221 12.24 5.91 -9.46
C ILE A 221 11.47 5.92 -8.14
N TYR A 222 10.50 5.02 -7.99
CA TYR A 222 9.72 4.88 -6.75
C TYR A 222 9.97 3.51 -6.12
N SER A 223 10.76 3.49 -5.06
CA SER A 223 11.22 2.26 -4.40
C SER A 223 11.40 2.46 -2.90
N TYR A 224 11.78 1.40 -2.20
CA TYR A 224 12.35 1.51 -0.85
C TYR A 224 13.87 1.53 -0.91
N ASN A 225 14.50 2.18 0.06
CA ASN A 225 15.96 2.25 0.15
C ASN A 225 16.62 0.87 0.06
N GLY A 226 17.62 0.75 -0.83
CA GLY A 226 18.44 -0.43 -0.99
C GLY A 226 17.72 -1.64 -1.62
N ARG A 227 16.57 -1.47 -2.27
CA ARG A 227 15.89 -2.54 -3.01
C ARG A 227 16.42 -2.72 -4.43
N ILE A 228 16.65 -1.64 -5.15
CA ILE A 228 17.36 -1.65 -6.44
C ILE A 228 18.84 -1.59 -6.09
N LYS A 229 19.53 -2.73 -6.21
CA LYS A 229 20.89 -2.88 -5.67
C LYS A 229 21.85 -3.71 -6.53
N THR A 230 21.33 -4.46 -7.51
CA THR A 230 22.20 -5.23 -8.40
C THR A 230 22.74 -4.29 -9.48
N GLU A 231 24.01 -4.52 -9.86
CA GLU A 231 24.66 -3.70 -10.87
C GLU A 231 23.90 -3.75 -12.19
N GLU A 232 23.37 -4.93 -12.54
CA GLU A 232 22.61 -5.14 -13.78
C GLU A 232 21.31 -4.31 -13.79
N GLU A 233 20.56 -4.26 -12.66
CA GLU A 233 19.36 -3.42 -12.56
C GLU A 233 19.71 -1.94 -12.70
N ILE A 234 20.77 -1.48 -11.99
CA ILE A 234 21.18 -0.08 -12.01
C ILE A 234 21.63 0.32 -13.42
N GLN A 235 22.47 -0.50 -14.06
CA GLN A 235 22.96 -0.22 -15.41
C GLN A 235 21.83 -0.19 -16.44
N ALA A 236 20.86 -1.10 -16.35
CA ALA A 236 19.72 -1.09 -17.26
C ALA A 236 18.87 0.18 -17.11
N ILE A 237 18.62 0.63 -15.88
CA ILE A 237 17.87 1.87 -15.58
C ILE A 237 18.64 3.11 -16.10
N VAL A 238 19.94 3.20 -15.80
CA VAL A 238 20.78 4.33 -16.22
C VAL A 238 20.92 4.38 -17.74
N ALA A 239 21.10 3.22 -18.40
CA ALA A 239 21.17 3.13 -19.86
C ALA A 239 19.85 3.56 -20.50
N PHE A 240 18.69 3.11 -19.98
CA PHE A 240 17.39 3.55 -20.45
C PHE A 240 17.24 5.08 -20.38
N ALA A 241 17.52 5.68 -19.22
CA ALA A 241 17.41 7.12 -19.05
C ALA A 241 18.34 7.90 -20.00
N SER A 242 19.58 7.45 -20.14
CA SER A 242 20.57 8.05 -21.05
C SER A 242 20.13 7.97 -22.51
N ASN A 243 19.66 6.81 -22.97
CA ASN A 243 19.20 6.60 -24.35
C ASN A 243 17.99 7.47 -24.71
N HIS A 244 17.18 7.82 -23.72
CA HIS A 244 16.00 8.68 -23.88
C HIS A 244 16.25 10.15 -23.50
N ASN A 245 17.49 10.54 -23.18
CA ASN A 245 17.88 11.89 -22.73
C ASN A 245 17.04 12.34 -21.52
N LYS A 246 16.85 11.45 -20.52
CA LYS A 246 16.08 11.71 -19.31
C LYS A 246 16.99 11.72 -18.08
N ARG A 247 16.66 12.55 -17.10
CA ARG A 247 17.26 12.55 -15.76
C ARG A 247 16.61 11.46 -14.91
N LEU A 248 17.33 10.99 -13.92
CA LEU A 248 16.82 10.00 -12.96
C LEU A 248 16.50 10.68 -11.62
N PHE A 249 15.23 10.69 -11.24
CA PHE A 249 14.81 11.26 -9.97
C PHE A 249 14.22 10.18 -9.06
N SER A 250 14.75 10.09 -7.83
CA SER A 250 14.23 9.17 -6.82
C SER A 250 13.15 9.82 -5.96
N LEU A 251 12.15 9.05 -5.58
CA LEU A 251 11.08 9.45 -4.67
C LEU A 251 10.84 8.33 -3.64
N TYR A 252 10.83 8.68 -2.36
CA TYR A 252 10.69 7.74 -1.25
C TYR A 252 11.86 6.73 -1.10
N CYS A 253 12.95 7.01 -1.78
CA CYS A 253 14.22 6.28 -1.68
C CYS A 253 15.36 7.24 -1.98
N HIS A 254 16.54 6.90 -1.51
CA HIS A 254 17.77 7.60 -1.81
C HIS A 254 18.70 6.68 -2.57
N TYR A 255 19.16 7.12 -3.75
CA TYR A 255 20.10 6.41 -4.60
C TYR A 255 21.14 7.36 -5.17
N ASP A 256 22.42 7.11 -4.90
CA ASP A 256 23.56 7.94 -5.34
C ASP A 256 23.69 8.03 -6.87
N TRP A 257 23.10 7.08 -7.61
CA TRP A 257 23.07 7.04 -9.07
C TRP A 257 21.87 7.81 -9.69
N CYS A 258 21.00 8.39 -8.86
CA CYS A 258 19.99 9.33 -9.32
C CYS A 258 20.50 10.78 -9.27
N ASP A 259 20.05 11.59 -10.23
CA ASP A 259 20.42 13.00 -10.32
C ASP A 259 19.85 13.84 -9.19
N ASN A 260 18.68 13.45 -8.65
CA ASN A 260 18.05 14.17 -7.55
C ASN A 260 17.10 13.26 -6.74
N GLU A 261 16.86 13.63 -5.47
CA GLU A 261 15.83 13.08 -4.59
C GLU A 261 14.67 14.05 -4.49
N LEU A 262 13.46 13.60 -4.81
CA LEU A 262 12.25 14.40 -4.69
C LEU A 262 11.66 14.25 -3.28
N ILE A 263 11.39 15.39 -2.64
CA ILE A 263 10.81 15.45 -1.30
C ILE A 263 9.50 16.22 -1.40
N PRO A 264 8.34 15.56 -1.29
CA PRO A 264 7.05 16.24 -1.38
C PRO A 264 6.72 17.03 -0.10
N ASN A 265 5.99 18.13 -0.24
CA ASN A 265 5.48 18.93 0.88
C ASN A 265 4.19 18.34 1.47
N SER A 266 3.50 17.49 0.72
CA SER A 266 2.30 16.78 1.17
C SER A 266 2.22 15.39 0.56
N PRO A 267 1.47 14.44 1.17
CA PRO A 267 1.32 13.10 0.61
C PRO A 267 0.63 13.09 -0.76
N ILE A 268 -0.25 14.04 -1.03
CA ILE A 268 -0.96 14.14 -2.31
C ILE A 268 -0.03 14.68 -3.41
N GLU A 269 0.93 15.53 -3.05
CA GLU A 269 1.89 16.10 -4.01
C GLU A 269 2.73 15.06 -4.73
N ILE A 270 2.93 13.86 -4.15
CA ILE A 270 3.63 12.80 -4.86
C ILE A 270 3.01 12.50 -6.23
N LEU A 271 1.68 12.64 -6.34
CA LEU A 271 0.96 12.39 -7.59
C LEU A 271 1.33 13.43 -8.67
N SER A 272 1.79 14.62 -8.30
CA SER A 272 2.32 15.60 -9.26
C SER A 272 3.64 15.16 -9.87
N PHE A 273 4.50 14.52 -9.05
CA PHE A 273 5.78 13.96 -9.53
C PHE A 273 5.55 12.76 -10.45
N PHE A 274 4.57 11.90 -10.13
CA PHE A 274 4.16 10.85 -11.06
C PHE A 274 3.58 11.45 -12.35
N LYS A 275 2.66 12.41 -12.24
CA LYS A 275 2.01 13.05 -13.40
C LYS A 275 3.00 13.81 -14.29
N GLY A 276 4.05 14.40 -13.71
CA GLY A 276 5.10 15.12 -14.45
C GLY A 276 6.16 14.26 -15.08
N ALA A 277 6.34 13.00 -14.62
CA ALA A 277 7.34 12.09 -15.16
C ALA A 277 7.00 11.65 -16.58
N ASP A 278 8.03 11.43 -17.43
CA ASP A 278 7.87 10.78 -18.73
C ASP A 278 7.71 9.27 -18.56
N TYR A 279 8.49 8.69 -17.66
CA TYR A 279 8.49 7.27 -17.35
C TYR A 279 8.57 7.06 -15.83
N VAL A 280 8.03 5.94 -15.36
CA VAL A 280 8.11 5.53 -13.96
C VAL A 280 8.68 4.12 -13.86
N ILE A 281 9.67 3.94 -12.99
CA ILE A 281 10.18 2.63 -12.60
C ILE A 281 9.87 2.44 -11.12
N ALA A 282 9.01 1.48 -10.80
CA ALA A 282 8.63 1.18 -9.43
C ALA A 282 8.96 -0.28 -9.07
N ASP A 283 9.18 -0.56 -7.80
CA ASP A 283 9.28 -1.93 -7.29
C ASP A 283 8.30 -2.18 -6.13
N THR A 284 7.32 -1.31 -5.98
CA THR A 284 6.31 -1.35 -4.93
C THR A 284 4.90 -1.46 -5.50
N PHE A 285 3.98 -2.05 -4.74
CA PHE A 285 2.58 -2.15 -5.13
C PHE A 285 1.96 -0.75 -5.36
N HIS A 286 2.15 0.18 -4.42
CA HIS A 286 1.58 1.51 -4.56
C HIS A 286 2.27 2.37 -5.63
N GLY A 287 3.57 2.17 -5.88
CA GLY A 287 4.23 2.85 -7.01
C GLY A 287 3.61 2.46 -8.35
N THR A 288 3.25 1.18 -8.51
CA THR A 288 2.50 0.69 -9.67
C THR A 288 1.12 1.36 -9.76
N ILE A 289 0.39 1.41 -8.64
CA ILE A 289 -0.94 2.05 -8.56
C ILE A 289 -0.87 3.55 -8.91
N PHE A 290 0.10 4.28 -8.36
CA PHE A 290 0.26 5.70 -8.66
C PHE A 290 0.57 5.95 -10.13
N SER A 291 1.38 5.07 -10.77
CA SER A 291 1.63 5.14 -12.21
C SER A 291 0.35 4.95 -13.03
N ILE A 292 -0.50 4.03 -12.61
CA ILE A 292 -1.78 3.73 -13.28
C ILE A 292 -2.73 4.93 -13.20
N ILE A 293 -3.00 5.46 -11.98
CA ILE A 293 -3.96 6.57 -11.81
C ILE A 293 -3.47 7.91 -12.38
N THR A 294 -2.16 8.04 -12.63
CA THR A 294 -1.57 9.22 -13.29
C THR A 294 -1.32 9.00 -14.79
N HIS A 295 -1.74 7.87 -15.33
CA HIS A 295 -1.64 7.49 -16.75
C HIS A 295 -0.20 7.55 -17.28
N LYS A 296 0.76 6.95 -16.58
CA LYS A 296 2.17 6.98 -16.97
C LYS A 296 2.61 5.75 -17.75
N ARG A 297 3.61 5.91 -18.62
CA ARG A 297 4.42 4.80 -19.08
C ARG A 297 5.25 4.33 -17.89
N PHE A 298 5.11 3.07 -17.51
CA PHE A 298 5.78 2.55 -16.31
C PHE A 298 6.23 1.12 -16.50
N CYS A 299 7.16 0.70 -15.67
CA CYS A 299 7.41 -0.70 -15.43
C CYS A 299 7.48 -0.99 -13.92
N THR A 300 7.14 -2.21 -13.54
CA THR A 300 7.19 -2.65 -12.16
C THR A 300 8.17 -3.81 -12.01
N LEU A 301 9.27 -3.56 -11.28
CA LEU A 301 10.27 -4.56 -10.96
C LEU A 301 9.72 -5.54 -9.93
N VAL A 302 9.68 -6.82 -10.28
CA VAL A 302 9.14 -7.88 -9.42
C VAL A 302 10.10 -8.16 -8.28
N ARG A 303 9.54 -8.30 -7.08
CA ARG A 303 10.23 -8.79 -5.87
C ARG A 303 9.51 -10.02 -5.34
N SER A 304 10.22 -10.89 -4.63
CA SER A 304 9.66 -12.14 -4.11
C SER A 304 8.39 -11.94 -3.25
N ASN A 305 8.32 -10.83 -2.53
CA ASN A 305 7.23 -10.51 -1.60
C ASN A 305 6.04 -9.77 -2.23
N ASN A 306 6.13 -9.33 -3.50
CA ASN A 306 5.05 -8.58 -4.16
C ASN A 306 4.55 -9.23 -5.46
N ARG A 307 5.21 -10.29 -5.94
CA ARG A 307 4.93 -10.97 -7.21
C ARG A 307 3.45 -11.30 -7.39
N GLN A 308 2.85 -12.00 -6.44
CA GLN A 308 1.47 -12.46 -6.55
C GLN A 308 0.48 -11.29 -6.68
N LYS A 309 0.56 -10.31 -5.77
CA LYS A 309 -0.36 -9.17 -5.77
C LYS A 309 -0.20 -8.25 -6.98
N LEU A 310 1.04 -8.08 -7.48
CA LEU A 310 1.29 -7.31 -8.70
C LEU A 310 0.79 -8.04 -9.92
N ASN A 311 1.05 -9.34 -10.04
CA ASN A 311 0.58 -10.14 -11.15
C ASN A 311 -0.96 -10.15 -11.22
N SER A 312 -1.65 -10.41 -10.10
CA SER A 312 -3.13 -10.39 -10.05
C SER A 312 -3.67 -9.02 -10.49
N LEU A 313 -3.09 -7.92 -9.99
CA LEU A 313 -3.52 -6.58 -10.34
C LEU A 313 -3.29 -6.27 -11.83
N LEU A 314 -2.08 -6.52 -12.34
CA LEU A 314 -1.73 -6.14 -13.71
C LEU A 314 -2.44 -7.01 -14.75
N VAL A 315 -2.66 -8.29 -14.46
CA VAL A 315 -3.50 -9.17 -15.30
C VAL A 315 -4.94 -8.67 -15.33
N PHE A 316 -5.51 -8.32 -14.18
CA PHE A 316 -6.88 -7.80 -14.05
C PHE A 316 -7.08 -6.50 -14.83
N LEU A 317 -6.07 -5.63 -14.89
CA LEU A 317 -6.09 -4.36 -15.61
C LEU A 317 -5.57 -4.44 -17.06
N HIS A 318 -5.26 -5.64 -17.57
CA HIS A 318 -4.65 -5.85 -18.90
C HIS A 318 -3.30 -5.12 -19.08
N LEU A 319 -2.48 -5.10 -18.03
CA LEU A 319 -1.18 -4.40 -17.94
C LEU A 319 -0.01 -5.35 -17.66
N GLN A 320 -0.12 -6.62 -17.98
CA GLN A 320 0.91 -7.63 -17.66
C GLN A 320 2.26 -7.35 -18.32
N GLU A 321 2.28 -6.64 -19.46
CA GLU A 321 3.51 -6.22 -20.14
C GLU A 321 4.36 -5.22 -19.32
N GLN A 322 3.75 -4.61 -18.29
CA GLN A 322 4.43 -3.70 -17.38
C GLN A 322 5.15 -4.42 -16.23
N LEU A 323 5.00 -5.75 -16.12
CA LEU A 323 5.63 -6.56 -15.09
C LEU A 323 7.04 -6.99 -15.55
N VAL A 324 8.08 -6.54 -14.86
CA VAL A 324 9.47 -6.79 -15.24
C VAL A 324 10.12 -7.74 -14.23
N GLU A 325 10.56 -8.89 -14.74
CA GLU A 325 11.23 -9.92 -13.95
C GLU A 325 12.75 -9.90 -14.10
N SER A 326 13.25 -9.32 -15.19
CA SER A 326 14.68 -9.19 -15.45
C SER A 326 15.03 -7.79 -15.97
N PRO A 327 16.24 -7.29 -15.72
CA PRO A 327 16.65 -5.93 -16.11
C PRO A 327 16.54 -5.66 -17.62
N GLU A 328 16.74 -6.67 -18.46
CA GLU A 328 16.71 -6.57 -19.93
C GLU A 328 15.30 -6.24 -20.46
N ALA A 329 14.25 -6.54 -19.67
CA ALA A 329 12.88 -6.26 -20.04
C ALA A 329 12.43 -4.81 -19.75
N ILE A 330 13.24 -4.00 -19.04
CA ILE A 330 12.89 -2.63 -18.64
C ILE A 330 12.57 -1.76 -19.86
N ASP A 331 13.44 -1.76 -20.85
CA ASP A 331 13.27 -0.93 -22.05
C ASP A 331 12.01 -1.30 -22.83
N ASN A 332 11.77 -2.60 -23.02
CA ASN A 332 10.58 -3.08 -23.70
C ASN A 332 9.28 -2.69 -22.96
N ALA A 333 9.24 -2.88 -21.63
CA ALA A 333 8.08 -2.54 -20.82
C ALA A 333 7.78 -1.03 -20.86
N LEU A 334 8.79 -0.18 -20.77
CA LEU A 334 8.64 1.28 -20.81
C LEU A 334 8.31 1.83 -22.20
N SER A 335 8.72 1.13 -23.27
CA SER A 335 8.40 1.48 -24.65
C SER A 335 7.02 1.02 -25.09
N HIS A 336 6.41 0.09 -24.35
CA HIS A 336 5.07 -0.41 -24.66
C HIS A 336 4.00 0.65 -24.38
N ASP A 337 3.13 0.88 -25.40
CA ASP A 337 2.02 1.83 -25.26
C ASP A 337 0.88 1.23 -24.44
N ILE A 338 0.48 1.91 -23.38
CA ILE A 338 -0.61 1.50 -22.51
C ILE A 338 -1.94 2.06 -23.01
N ASN A 339 -2.91 1.18 -23.24
CA ASN A 339 -4.28 1.59 -23.58
C ASN A 339 -5.04 2.03 -22.32
N TYR A 340 -4.81 3.25 -21.89
CA TYR A 340 -5.48 3.80 -20.71
C TYR A 340 -7.01 3.99 -20.86
N ALA A 341 -7.56 3.96 -22.05
CA ALA A 341 -9.01 3.96 -22.21
C ALA A 341 -9.64 2.67 -21.66
N VAL A 342 -9.03 1.52 -21.95
CA VAL A 342 -9.46 0.22 -21.39
C VAL A 342 -9.26 0.19 -19.87
N VAL A 343 -8.09 0.61 -19.39
CA VAL A 343 -7.79 0.65 -17.95
C VAL A 343 -8.80 1.53 -17.20
N SER A 344 -9.07 2.74 -17.71
CA SER A 344 -10.01 3.67 -17.09
C SER A 344 -11.44 3.14 -17.07
N PHE A 345 -11.86 2.39 -18.11
CA PHE A 345 -13.17 1.74 -18.13
C PHE A 345 -13.28 0.69 -17.00
N VAL A 346 -12.29 -0.19 -16.86
CA VAL A 346 -12.26 -1.19 -15.77
C VAL A 346 -12.23 -0.53 -14.41
N LEU A 347 -11.45 0.52 -14.24
CA LEU A 347 -11.36 1.26 -12.96
C LEU A 347 -12.71 1.94 -12.62
N GLN A 348 -13.46 2.44 -13.60
CA GLN A 348 -14.77 3.03 -13.36
C GLN A 348 -15.79 1.96 -12.89
N GLU A 349 -15.82 0.78 -13.52
CA GLU A 349 -16.69 -0.33 -13.07
C GLU A 349 -16.33 -0.75 -11.63
N GLU A 350 -15.06 -0.82 -11.30
CA GLU A 350 -14.61 -1.16 -9.92
C GLU A 350 -14.90 -0.05 -8.91
N HIS A 351 -14.83 1.22 -9.32
CA HIS A 351 -15.30 2.34 -8.51
C HIS A 351 -16.79 2.17 -8.16
N ASP A 352 -17.64 1.94 -9.15
CA ASP A 352 -19.08 1.80 -8.96
C ASP A 352 -19.42 0.61 -8.04
N ARG A 353 -18.74 -0.53 -8.21
CA ARG A 353 -18.86 -1.70 -7.32
C ARG A 353 -18.43 -1.38 -5.88
N THR A 354 -17.37 -0.59 -5.73
CA THR A 354 -16.86 -0.16 -4.43
C THR A 354 -17.87 0.75 -3.72
N ILE A 355 -18.40 1.75 -4.44
CA ILE A 355 -19.41 2.66 -3.90
C ILE A 355 -20.68 1.92 -3.51
N GLU A 356 -21.14 0.96 -4.34
CA GLU A 356 -22.27 0.10 -4.00
C GLU A 356 -22.02 -0.68 -2.71
N TYR A 357 -20.86 -1.33 -2.58
CA TYR A 357 -20.48 -2.09 -1.39
C TYR A 357 -20.45 -1.22 -0.12
N LEU A 358 -19.77 -0.08 -0.16
CA LEU A 358 -19.64 0.82 0.97
C LEU A 358 -21.00 1.42 1.36
N THR A 359 -21.82 1.81 0.37
CA THR A 359 -23.18 2.29 0.58
C THR A 359 -24.05 1.23 1.25
N GLN A 360 -24.00 -0.03 0.81
CA GLN A 360 -24.72 -1.13 1.47
C GLN A 360 -24.23 -1.38 2.90
N CYS A 361 -22.93 -1.19 3.18
CA CYS A 361 -22.39 -1.28 4.52
C CYS A 361 -22.96 -0.18 5.43
N ILE A 362 -23.15 1.02 4.89
CA ILE A 362 -23.69 2.19 5.59
C ILE A 362 -25.22 2.07 5.75
N LEU A 363 -25.98 1.82 4.68
CA LEU A 363 -27.46 1.84 4.68
C LEU A 363 -28.13 0.67 5.38
N LYS A 364 -27.54 -0.53 5.43
CA LYS A 364 -28.12 -1.69 6.16
C LYS A 364 -28.19 -1.48 7.68
N TYR A 365 -28.13 -0.23 8.12
CA TYR A 365 -28.25 0.19 9.51
C TYR A 365 -29.59 0.89 9.83
N ASN A 366 -30.40 1.21 8.82
CA ASN A 366 -31.70 1.87 8.99
C ASN A 366 -32.87 0.86 9.09
#